data_18e9863111a98018c22a944277a35f01
#
_entry.id   18e9863111a98018c22a944277a35f01
#
_cell.length_a   1.000
_cell.length_b   1.000
_cell.length_c   1.000
_cell.angle_alpha   90.00
_cell.angle_beta   90.00
_cell.angle_gamma   90.00
#
_symmetry.space_group_name_H-M   'P 1'
#
loop_
_entity.id
_entity.type
_entity.pdbx_description
1 polymer ?
#
loop_
_entity_poly.entity_id
_entity_poly.type
_entity_poly.pdbx_seq_one_letter_code
_entity_poly.pdbx_strand_id
1 'polypeptide(L)'
;MVFICTMLMYVQVETQSDEYDVVLHGGSVMDPESGLNAVRNIGIRDGRIVEISEKTLVGVRVIDASGLVVAPGFIDLHAHGQSEESFGLMVRDGVTTAFELEVGSGDVSAWYAERSRAQTINYGVSIGHIPVRMRVMGDLGTFLPKGPGGGEVATAKQISEMERLVVKGLEEGAVAVGFGLAYTPAASAAEFQSILKIASDFGASAHIHVRGGDDGLREALDIAAATSTSLHVVHANSSAENVPGLASGGAKTEEFLSAIEEARQNGQDVTTEAYPYEAGMTMIESALFDDWETWEDSQFPMHQWAETGERLTRESFGRYRMQGGGIIIHSRTPAMTRTAIESPLTMIASDGLIDNGRGHPRTAGTYAKVLGQYVREKGALSLMDALRKMTIEPARRLEGYVPAMANKGRIRIGADADVTVFDPAVVIDRSTYTNPSLTSEGIPFVLVNGVLVVDDGELMTNVRSGRAVRVQ
;
A
#
# COMPACT_ATOMS: atom_id res chain seq x y z
N MET A 1 -4.52 -80.15 -5.68
CA MET A 1 -4.77 -79.36 -4.52
C MET A 1 -4.22 -77.96 -4.79
N VAL A 2 -5.09 -77.04 -5.26
CA VAL A 2 -4.69 -75.70 -5.65
C VAL A 2 -5.05 -74.76 -4.49
N PHE A 3 -4.04 -74.15 -3.86
CA PHE A 3 -4.27 -73.12 -2.82
C PHE A 3 -4.52 -71.78 -3.50
N ILE A 4 -5.74 -71.24 -3.37
CA ILE A 4 -6.08 -69.87 -3.75
C ILE A 4 -5.74 -68.96 -2.52
N CYS A 5 -4.72 -68.13 -2.67
CA CYS A 5 -4.36 -67.12 -1.67
C CYS A 5 -5.17 -65.87 -1.95
N THR A 6 -6.20 -65.59 -1.15
CA THR A 6 -7.02 -64.36 -1.23
C THR A 6 -6.29 -63.25 -0.52
N MET A 7 -5.74 -62.31 -1.28
CA MET A 7 -5.08 -61.08 -0.75
C MET A 7 -6.15 -60.04 -0.43
N LEU A 8 -6.44 -59.82 0.86
CA LEU A 8 -7.28 -58.74 1.35
C LEU A 8 -6.50 -57.43 1.21
N MET A 9 -6.89 -56.59 0.26
CA MET A 9 -6.45 -55.19 0.22
C MET A 9 -7.19 -54.43 1.34
N TYR A 10 -6.46 -54.03 2.35
CA TYR A 10 -6.91 -52.98 3.29
C TYR A 10 -6.82 -51.63 2.57
N VAL A 11 -7.94 -51.07 2.18
CA VAL A 11 -8.05 -49.66 1.83
C VAL A 11 -8.01 -48.90 3.12
N GLN A 12 -6.88 -48.27 3.42
CA GLN A 12 -6.80 -47.22 4.43
C GLN A 12 -7.64 -46.04 3.91
N VAL A 13 -8.84 -45.88 4.39
CA VAL A 13 -9.57 -44.64 4.30
C VAL A 13 -8.86 -43.72 5.32
N GLU A 14 -7.98 -42.83 4.83
CA GLU A 14 -7.56 -41.69 5.61
C GLU A 14 -8.83 -40.88 5.91
N THR A 15 -9.33 -41.00 7.12
CA THR A 15 -10.30 -40.05 7.66
C THR A 15 -9.56 -38.72 7.78
N GLN A 16 -9.74 -37.85 6.79
CA GLN A 16 -9.35 -36.45 6.92
C GLN A 16 -9.98 -35.95 8.23
N SER A 17 -9.17 -35.54 9.18
CA SER A 17 -9.67 -35.01 10.44
C SER A 17 -10.57 -33.82 10.12
N ASP A 18 -11.79 -33.79 10.67
CA ASP A 18 -12.70 -32.63 10.53
C ASP A 18 -12.18 -31.40 11.31
N GLU A 19 -10.95 -31.46 11.79
CA GLU A 19 -10.30 -30.44 12.59
C GLU A 19 -9.65 -29.36 11.72
N TYR A 20 -9.92 -28.08 12.01
CA TYR A 20 -9.32 -26.94 11.34
C TYR A 20 -7.94 -26.63 11.94
N ASP A 21 -7.03 -26.07 11.14
CA ASP A 21 -5.74 -25.58 11.64
C ASP A 21 -5.94 -24.44 12.65
N VAL A 22 -6.81 -23.48 12.29
CA VAL A 22 -7.20 -22.36 13.15
C VAL A 22 -8.71 -22.17 13.06
N VAL A 23 -9.32 -21.89 14.23
CA VAL A 23 -10.71 -21.44 14.33
C VAL A 23 -10.75 -20.05 14.96
N LEU A 24 -11.39 -19.09 14.31
CA LEU A 24 -11.78 -17.83 14.91
C LEU A 24 -13.21 -18.00 15.45
N HIS A 25 -13.36 -17.96 16.78
CA HIS A 25 -14.62 -18.28 17.45
C HIS A 25 -15.36 -17.00 17.87
N GLY A 26 -16.66 -16.90 17.52
CA GLY A 26 -17.59 -15.93 18.09
C GLY A 26 -17.36 -14.47 17.71
N GLY A 27 -16.54 -14.19 16.68
CA GLY A 27 -16.25 -12.83 16.26
C GLY A 27 -17.36 -12.19 15.41
N SER A 28 -17.46 -10.86 15.46
CA SER A 28 -18.28 -10.09 14.51
C SER A 28 -17.59 -10.06 13.15
N VAL A 29 -17.96 -11.00 12.27
CA VAL A 29 -17.37 -11.10 10.94
C VAL A 29 -17.94 -10.01 10.05
N MET A 30 -17.06 -9.17 9.51
CA MET A 30 -17.40 -8.09 8.60
C MET A 30 -16.67 -8.26 7.27
N ASP A 31 -17.42 -8.50 6.20
CA ASP A 31 -16.88 -8.62 4.85
C ASP A 31 -17.50 -7.60 3.91
N PRO A 32 -16.73 -6.60 3.45
CA PRO A 32 -17.24 -5.55 2.57
C PRO A 32 -17.65 -6.03 1.17
N GLU A 33 -17.14 -7.18 0.70
CA GLU A 33 -17.50 -7.70 -0.62
C GLU A 33 -18.95 -8.24 -0.64
N SER A 34 -19.32 -9.02 0.35
CA SER A 34 -20.64 -9.63 0.48
C SER A 34 -21.64 -8.80 1.29
N GLY A 35 -21.14 -7.80 2.06
CA GLY A 35 -21.92 -7.07 3.03
C GLY A 35 -22.20 -7.86 4.31
N LEU A 36 -21.53 -8.99 4.55
CA LEU A 36 -21.67 -9.78 5.78
C LEU A 36 -21.29 -8.92 7.00
N ASN A 37 -22.17 -8.87 7.98
CA ASN A 37 -21.95 -8.24 9.28
C ASN A 37 -22.73 -9.05 10.33
N ALA A 38 -22.11 -10.09 10.85
CA ALA A 38 -22.77 -11.00 11.80
C ALA A 38 -21.75 -11.80 12.63
N VAL A 39 -22.17 -12.23 13.82
CA VAL A 39 -21.36 -13.12 14.64
C VAL A 39 -21.25 -14.49 13.95
N ARG A 40 -20.02 -14.92 13.66
CA ARG A 40 -19.72 -16.20 13.01
C ARG A 40 -18.46 -16.82 13.57
N ASN A 41 -18.31 -18.12 13.31
CA ASN A 41 -17.07 -18.87 13.50
C ASN A 41 -16.45 -19.09 12.12
N ILE A 42 -15.12 -18.92 12.01
CA ILE A 42 -14.37 -19.16 10.78
C ILE A 42 -13.43 -20.32 10.97
N GLY A 43 -13.55 -21.33 10.12
CA GLY A 43 -12.63 -22.46 10.04
C GLY A 43 -11.61 -22.23 8.94
N ILE A 44 -10.32 -22.34 9.30
CA ILE A 44 -9.17 -22.15 8.41
C ILE A 44 -8.41 -23.45 8.30
N ARG A 45 -8.06 -23.85 7.07
CA ARG A 45 -7.23 -25.02 6.75
C ARG A 45 -6.37 -24.74 5.54
N ASP A 46 -5.10 -25.16 5.58
CA ASP A 46 -4.13 -25.00 4.48
C ASP A 46 -4.03 -23.55 3.98
N GLY A 47 -4.13 -22.58 4.88
CA GLY A 47 -4.04 -21.16 4.57
C GLY A 47 -5.28 -20.58 3.88
N ARG A 48 -6.40 -21.30 3.87
CA ARG A 48 -7.68 -20.89 3.26
C ARG A 48 -8.80 -20.84 4.26
N ILE A 49 -9.74 -19.93 4.07
CA ILE A 49 -11.03 -19.96 4.74
C ILE A 49 -11.85 -21.09 4.11
N VAL A 50 -12.18 -22.12 4.88
CA VAL A 50 -12.91 -23.28 4.37
C VAL A 50 -14.31 -23.39 4.94
N GLU A 51 -14.62 -22.70 6.05
CA GLU A 51 -15.96 -22.63 6.63
C GLU A 51 -16.24 -21.28 7.29
N ILE A 52 -17.48 -20.81 7.16
CA ILE A 52 -18.05 -19.65 7.89
C ILE A 52 -19.39 -20.12 8.43
N SER A 53 -19.53 -20.23 9.78
CA SER A 53 -20.63 -20.97 10.39
C SER A 53 -21.16 -20.29 11.64
N GLU A 54 -22.43 -20.55 11.98
CA GLU A 54 -23.00 -20.23 13.29
C GLU A 54 -22.71 -21.34 14.33
N LYS A 55 -22.33 -22.53 13.83
CA LYS A 55 -22.03 -23.69 14.69
C LYS A 55 -20.62 -23.58 15.24
N THR A 56 -20.43 -24.10 16.46
CA THR A 56 -19.09 -24.26 17.03
C THR A 56 -18.23 -25.15 16.14
N LEU A 57 -17.02 -24.69 15.84
CA LEU A 57 -16.02 -25.41 15.06
C LEU A 57 -14.91 -25.92 15.98
N VAL A 58 -14.23 -27.00 15.60
CA VAL A 58 -13.12 -27.60 16.35
C VAL A 58 -11.84 -27.45 15.53
N GLY A 59 -10.78 -26.96 16.17
CA GLY A 59 -9.49 -26.76 15.51
C GLY A 59 -8.31 -26.95 16.44
N VAL A 60 -7.13 -27.10 15.86
CA VAL A 60 -5.86 -27.24 16.59
C VAL A 60 -5.60 -25.98 17.43
N ARG A 61 -5.80 -24.81 16.85
CA ARG A 61 -5.76 -23.52 17.54
C ARG A 61 -7.15 -22.88 17.48
N VAL A 62 -7.75 -22.59 18.61
CA VAL A 62 -8.99 -21.81 18.72
C VAL A 62 -8.67 -20.45 19.31
N ILE A 63 -9.05 -19.39 18.60
CA ILE A 63 -8.89 -17.99 19.01
C ILE A 63 -10.29 -17.47 19.37
N ASP A 64 -10.48 -17.07 20.61
CA ASP A 64 -11.72 -16.41 21.02
C ASP A 64 -11.73 -14.97 20.50
N ALA A 65 -12.59 -14.72 19.53
CA ALA A 65 -12.81 -13.39 18.93
C ALA A 65 -14.12 -12.74 19.44
N SER A 66 -14.70 -13.25 20.53
CA SER A 66 -15.94 -12.73 21.11
C SER A 66 -15.78 -11.23 21.47
N GLY A 67 -16.69 -10.40 20.96
CA GLY A 67 -16.63 -8.94 21.14
C GLY A 67 -15.68 -8.21 20.20
N LEU A 68 -14.89 -8.93 19.41
CA LEU A 68 -13.96 -8.37 18.41
C LEU A 68 -14.58 -8.40 17.02
N VAL A 69 -14.06 -7.53 16.13
CA VAL A 69 -14.33 -7.56 14.70
C VAL A 69 -13.33 -8.49 14.02
N VAL A 70 -13.81 -9.36 13.16
CA VAL A 70 -13.02 -10.20 12.28
C VAL A 70 -13.23 -9.69 10.85
N ALA A 71 -12.19 -9.08 10.27
CA ALA A 71 -12.21 -8.46 8.96
C ALA A 71 -11.18 -9.10 8.02
N PRO A 72 -11.29 -8.92 6.69
CA PRO A 72 -10.19 -9.24 5.78
C PRO A 72 -8.94 -8.48 6.22
N GLY A 73 -7.77 -9.09 6.05
CA GLY A 73 -6.49 -8.41 6.28
C GLY A 73 -6.35 -7.19 5.38
N PHE A 74 -5.80 -6.09 5.94
CA PHE A 74 -5.67 -4.83 5.21
C PHE A 74 -4.62 -4.95 4.11
N ILE A 75 -4.85 -4.23 3.00
CA ILE A 75 -4.01 -4.21 1.81
C ILE A 75 -3.50 -2.79 1.59
N ASP A 76 -2.18 -2.64 1.56
CA ASP A 76 -1.50 -1.37 1.32
C ASP A 76 -0.92 -1.35 -0.10
N LEU A 77 -1.46 -0.48 -0.96
CA LEU A 77 -0.99 -0.33 -2.34
C LEU A 77 0.23 0.59 -2.45
N HIS A 78 0.58 1.29 -1.35
CA HIS A 78 1.60 2.31 -1.36
C HIS A 78 2.47 2.21 -0.10
N ALA A 79 3.43 1.30 -0.12
CA ALA A 79 4.32 1.04 1.00
C ALA A 79 5.78 1.04 0.54
N HIS A 80 6.52 2.08 0.92
CA HIS A 80 7.95 2.18 0.67
C HIS A 80 8.77 1.39 1.70
N GLY A 81 10.05 1.16 1.40
CA GLY A 81 10.98 0.54 2.35
C GLY A 81 10.51 -0.82 2.86
N GLN A 82 10.07 -1.73 1.99
CA GLN A 82 9.57 -3.06 2.33
C GLN A 82 10.67 -3.94 2.96
N SER A 83 11.00 -3.62 4.20
CA SER A 83 11.97 -4.29 5.06
C SER A 83 11.27 -5.15 6.13
N GLU A 84 12.04 -5.98 6.83
CA GLU A 84 11.52 -6.75 7.97
C GLU A 84 10.97 -5.83 9.07
N GLU A 85 11.60 -4.69 9.32
CA GLU A 85 11.15 -3.68 10.27
C GLU A 85 9.79 -3.10 9.84
N SER A 86 9.68 -2.61 8.60
CA SER A 86 8.44 -2.05 8.07
C SER A 86 7.31 -3.07 8.10
N PHE A 87 7.55 -4.31 7.66
CA PHE A 87 6.55 -5.37 7.70
C PHE A 87 6.10 -5.72 9.13
N GLY A 88 7.04 -5.69 10.11
CA GLY A 88 6.73 -5.91 11.52
C GLY A 88 5.87 -4.80 12.12
N LEU A 89 5.99 -3.56 11.65
CA LEU A 89 5.13 -2.45 12.05
C LEU A 89 3.77 -2.52 11.36
N MET A 90 3.75 -2.71 10.05
CA MET A 90 2.53 -2.79 9.24
C MET A 90 1.59 -3.91 9.70
N VAL A 91 2.13 -5.11 9.99
CA VAL A 91 1.28 -6.23 10.42
C VAL A 91 0.62 -5.97 11.77
N ARG A 92 1.26 -5.22 12.68
CA ARG A 92 0.66 -4.79 13.94
C ARG A 92 -0.35 -3.65 13.78
N ASP A 93 -0.40 -3.03 12.59
CA ASP A 93 -1.46 -2.11 12.16
C ASP A 93 -2.54 -2.82 11.31
N GLY A 94 -2.49 -4.17 11.24
CA GLY A 94 -3.48 -5.01 10.58
C GLY A 94 -3.22 -5.28 9.09
N VAL A 95 -2.10 -4.83 8.53
CA VAL A 95 -1.75 -5.05 7.11
C VAL A 95 -1.26 -6.48 6.91
N THR A 96 -1.84 -7.19 5.97
CA THR A 96 -1.45 -8.56 5.58
C THR A 96 -0.80 -8.64 4.22
N THR A 97 -0.96 -7.57 3.40
CA THR A 97 -0.39 -7.49 2.05
C THR A 97 0.04 -6.05 1.77
N ALA A 98 1.29 -5.84 1.38
CA ALA A 98 1.83 -4.53 1.07
C ALA A 98 2.55 -4.52 -0.29
N PHE A 99 2.37 -3.42 -1.02
CA PHE A 99 2.96 -3.23 -2.34
C PHE A 99 3.78 -1.95 -2.41
N GLU A 100 4.89 -2.00 -3.15
CA GLU A 100 5.65 -0.83 -3.59
C GLU A 100 5.26 -0.53 -5.05
N LEU A 101 4.27 0.35 -5.26
CA LEU A 101 3.71 0.57 -6.59
C LEU A 101 4.05 1.93 -7.21
N GLU A 102 4.35 2.96 -6.42
CA GLU A 102 4.69 4.29 -6.93
C GLU A 102 6.11 4.34 -7.49
N VAL A 103 7.11 4.15 -6.62
CA VAL A 103 8.53 4.17 -7.03
C VAL A 103 8.89 2.87 -7.74
N GLY A 104 8.50 1.74 -7.17
CA GLY A 104 8.72 0.43 -7.76
C GLY A 104 10.20 -0.01 -7.79
N SER A 105 10.48 -0.97 -8.65
CA SER A 105 11.84 -1.50 -8.88
C SER A 105 12.29 -1.30 -10.31
N GLY A 106 13.58 -1.09 -10.54
CA GLY A 106 14.22 -1.09 -11.86
C GLY A 106 14.66 -2.50 -12.32
N ASP A 107 14.56 -3.51 -11.42
CA ASP A 107 14.87 -4.92 -11.69
C ASP A 107 13.95 -5.80 -10.83
N VAL A 108 12.81 -6.16 -11.41
CA VAL A 108 11.73 -6.89 -10.72
C VAL A 108 12.19 -8.28 -10.29
N SER A 109 12.94 -8.97 -11.14
CA SER A 109 13.46 -10.31 -10.85
C SER A 109 14.41 -10.29 -9.66
N ALA A 110 15.36 -9.34 -9.63
CA ALA A 110 16.29 -9.18 -8.51
C ALA A 110 15.54 -8.81 -7.21
N TRP A 111 14.56 -7.91 -7.29
CA TRP A 111 13.76 -7.48 -6.15
C TRP A 111 13.02 -8.64 -5.47
N TYR A 112 12.38 -9.53 -6.26
CA TYR A 112 11.73 -10.74 -5.71
C TYR A 112 12.77 -11.77 -5.22
N ALA A 113 13.92 -11.90 -5.89
CA ALA A 113 14.98 -12.83 -5.47
C ALA A 113 15.58 -12.45 -4.12
N GLU A 114 15.81 -11.17 -3.84
CA GLU A 114 16.25 -10.65 -2.54
C GLU A 114 15.27 -10.98 -1.41
N ARG A 115 13.97 -11.07 -1.73
CA ARG A 115 12.87 -11.40 -0.80
C ARG A 115 12.42 -12.87 -0.91
N SER A 116 13.24 -13.74 -1.50
CA SER A 116 12.94 -15.17 -1.69
C SER A 116 12.75 -15.94 -0.37
N ARG A 117 13.30 -15.45 0.74
CA ARG A 117 12.95 -15.94 2.07
C ARG A 117 11.54 -15.45 2.42
N ALA A 118 10.74 -16.31 3.04
CA ALA A 118 9.41 -15.94 3.48
C ALA A 118 9.44 -14.66 4.32
N GLN A 119 8.52 -13.75 4.05
CA GLN A 119 8.36 -12.47 4.74
C GLN A 119 7.25 -12.56 5.79
N THR A 120 7.10 -11.54 6.62
CA THR A 120 6.04 -11.49 7.64
C THR A 120 4.66 -11.36 6.99
N ILE A 121 4.52 -10.50 5.97
CA ILE A 121 3.28 -10.25 5.22
C ILE A 121 3.48 -10.53 3.73
N ASN A 122 2.39 -10.63 2.97
CA ASN A 122 2.45 -10.73 1.52
C ASN A 122 2.98 -9.43 0.91
N TYR A 123 3.71 -9.54 -0.20
CA TYR A 123 4.42 -8.42 -0.79
C TYR A 123 4.46 -8.49 -2.31
N GLY A 124 4.55 -7.33 -2.95
CA GLY A 124 4.69 -7.21 -4.40
C GLY A 124 5.25 -5.85 -4.81
N VAL A 125 5.62 -5.74 -6.10
CA VAL A 125 6.30 -4.54 -6.62
C VAL A 125 5.86 -4.23 -8.04
N SER A 126 5.80 -2.95 -8.38
CA SER A 126 5.70 -2.45 -9.75
C SER A 126 7.07 -2.44 -10.46
N ILE A 127 7.07 -2.46 -11.78
CA ILE A 127 8.22 -1.92 -12.52
C ILE A 127 8.12 -0.40 -12.49
N GLY A 128 9.14 0.27 -11.94
CA GLY A 128 9.11 1.71 -11.71
C GLY A 128 9.76 2.51 -12.82
N HIS A 129 9.05 3.54 -13.33
CA HIS A 129 9.64 4.51 -14.25
C HIS A 129 10.85 5.24 -13.63
N ILE A 130 10.74 5.66 -12.36
CA ILE A 130 11.83 6.35 -11.65
C ILE A 130 13.14 5.56 -11.70
N PRO A 131 13.26 4.34 -11.14
CA PRO A 131 14.52 3.60 -11.12
C PRO A 131 14.96 3.16 -12.53
N VAL A 132 14.04 2.87 -13.45
CA VAL A 132 14.37 2.60 -14.85
C VAL A 132 15.00 3.83 -15.50
N ARG A 133 14.41 5.01 -15.32
CA ARG A 133 14.92 6.27 -15.84
C ARG A 133 16.29 6.61 -15.25
N MET A 134 16.44 6.50 -13.92
CA MET A 134 17.72 6.68 -13.24
C MET A 134 18.81 5.82 -13.86
N ARG A 135 18.53 4.52 -14.05
CA ARG A 135 19.47 3.57 -14.67
C ARG A 135 19.85 3.98 -16.10
N VAL A 136 18.87 4.34 -16.94
CA VAL A 136 19.11 4.69 -18.37
C VAL A 136 19.81 6.03 -18.51
N MET A 137 19.50 6.99 -17.63
CA MET A 137 20.10 8.32 -17.62
C MET A 137 21.45 8.39 -16.89
N GLY A 138 21.85 7.33 -16.20
CA GLY A 138 23.08 7.30 -15.39
C GLY A 138 23.01 8.13 -14.11
N ASP A 139 21.81 8.26 -13.53
CA ASP A 139 21.60 8.95 -12.25
C ASP A 139 22.16 8.14 -11.09
N LEU A 140 22.76 8.82 -10.10
CA LEU A 140 23.40 8.21 -8.95
C LEU A 140 22.52 8.20 -7.69
N GLY A 141 21.25 8.58 -7.79
CA GLY A 141 20.27 8.43 -6.71
C GLY A 141 20.05 6.96 -6.36
N THR A 142 19.66 6.68 -5.12
CA THR A 142 19.41 5.30 -4.65
C THR A 142 17.92 4.96 -4.65
N PHE A 143 17.08 5.87 -4.21
CA PHE A 143 15.63 5.70 -4.15
C PHE A 143 14.92 6.67 -5.10
N LEU A 144 15.27 7.97 -5.03
CA LEU A 144 14.79 9.02 -5.92
C LEU A 144 15.96 9.63 -6.69
N PRO A 145 15.71 10.21 -7.88
CA PRO A 145 16.77 10.83 -8.68
C PRO A 145 17.31 12.10 -8.01
N LYS A 146 18.61 12.31 -8.14
CA LYS A 146 19.34 13.50 -7.69
C LYS A 146 20.21 14.12 -8.77
N GLY A 147 19.97 13.79 -10.02
CA GLY A 147 20.76 14.23 -11.18
C GLY A 147 19.97 14.10 -12.47
N PRO A 148 20.60 13.56 -13.55
CA PRO A 148 20.00 13.55 -14.89
C PRO A 148 18.67 12.78 -14.95
N GLY A 149 18.45 11.81 -14.08
CA GLY A 149 17.17 11.09 -13.97
C GLY A 149 15.99 12.00 -13.64
N GLY A 150 16.20 13.05 -12.85
CA GLY A 150 15.18 14.09 -12.55
C GLY A 150 15.22 15.25 -13.54
N GLY A 151 16.41 15.81 -13.79
CA GLY A 151 16.63 17.13 -14.36
C GLY A 151 16.85 17.21 -15.87
N GLU A 152 17.05 16.10 -16.59
CA GLU A 152 17.35 16.12 -18.03
C GLU A 152 16.28 15.43 -18.87
N VAL A 153 16.02 15.98 -20.06
CA VAL A 153 15.11 15.39 -21.05
C VAL A 153 15.76 14.17 -21.70
N ALA A 154 15.06 13.04 -21.69
CA ALA A 154 15.54 11.81 -22.31
C ALA A 154 15.52 11.91 -23.85
N THR A 155 16.56 11.39 -24.49
CA THR A 155 16.59 11.21 -25.94
C THR A 155 15.66 10.07 -26.38
N ALA A 156 15.26 10.04 -27.65
CA ALA A 156 14.44 8.95 -28.21
C ALA A 156 15.08 7.55 -27.97
N LYS A 157 16.41 7.44 -28.04
CA LYS A 157 17.11 6.19 -27.75
C LYS A 157 16.98 5.77 -26.28
N GLN A 158 17.06 6.72 -25.36
CA GLN A 158 16.89 6.47 -23.93
C GLN A 158 15.44 6.08 -23.62
N ILE A 159 14.46 6.75 -24.22
CA ILE A 159 13.03 6.39 -24.08
C ILE A 159 12.82 4.94 -24.56
N SER A 160 13.32 4.57 -25.74
CA SER A 160 13.20 3.19 -26.24
C SER A 160 13.87 2.15 -25.34
N GLU A 161 14.96 2.51 -24.66
CA GLU A 161 15.57 1.62 -23.66
C GLU A 161 14.73 1.52 -22.37
N MET A 162 14.12 2.63 -21.92
CA MET A 162 13.16 2.59 -20.80
C MET A 162 11.96 1.70 -21.13
N GLU A 163 11.36 1.88 -22.32
CA GLU A 163 10.27 1.03 -22.82
C GLU A 163 10.61 -0.45 -22.75
N ARG A 164 11.79 -0.83 -23.25
CA ARG A 164 12.27 -2.21 -23.23
C ARG A 164 12.43 -2.76 -21.81
N LEU A 165 12.91 -1.93 -20.86
CA LEU A 165 13.07 -2.32 -19.47
C LEU A 165 11.73 -2.45 -18.73
N VAL A 166 10.76 -1.59 -19.06
CA VAL A 166 9.39 -1.69 -18.50
C VAL A 166 8.71 -2.95 -18.99
N VAL A 167 8.78 -3.27 -20.28
CA VAL A 167 8.27 -4.54 -20.82
C VAL A 167 8.90 -5.73 -20.09
N LYS A 168 10.24 -5.74 -19.97
CA LYS A 168 10.95 -6.79 -19.24
C LYS A 168 10.45 -6.95 -17.80
N GLY A 169 10.26 -5.84 -17.08
CA GLY A 169 9.78 -5.89 -15.69
C GLY A 169 8.36 -6.47 -15.56
N LEU A 170 7.46 -6.14 -16.49
CA LEU A 170 6.12 -6.74 -16.55
C LEU A 170 6.18 -8.24 -16.85
N GLU A 171 7.03 -8.67 -17.80
CA GLU A 171 7.29 -10.10 -18.09
C GLU A 171 7.92 -10.84 -16.91
N GLU A 172 8.65 -10.15 -16.04
CA GLU A 172 9.24 -10.70 -14.81
C GLU A 172 8.25 -10.76 -13.63
N GLY A 173 7.01 -10.35 -13.85
CA GLY A 173 5.91 -10.47 -12.90
C GLY A 173 5.66 -9.25 -12.02
N ALA A 174 6.04 -8.05 -12.47
CA ALA A 174 5.59 -6.81 -11.84
C ALA A 174 4.07 -6.73 -11.81
N VAL A 175 3.51 -6.21 -10.71
CA VAL A 175 2.05 -6.16 -10.50
C VAL A 175 1.41 -4.87 -11.04
N ALA A 176 2.23 -3.88 -11.42
CA ALA A 176 1.80 -2.58 -11.95
C ALA A 176 3.00 -1.88 -12.62
N VAL A 177 2.76 -0.68 -13.18
CA VAL A 177 3.80 0.27 -13.58
C VAL A 177 3.77 1.48 -12.64
N GLY A 178 4.90 1.83 -12.02
CA GLY A 178 5.01 2.93 -11.07
C GLY A 178 5.55 4.20 -11.71
N PHE A 179 5.06 5.37 -11.27
CA PHE A 179 5.51 6.68 -11.73
C PHE A 179 5.60 7.69 -10.59
N GLY A 180 6.64 8.52 -10.61
CA GLY A 180 6.74 9.71 -9.78
C GLY A 180 7.16 10.90 -10.63
N LEU A 181 6.21 11.51 -11.36
CA LEU A 181 6.48 12.62 -12.26
C LEU A 181 6.95 13.88 -11.54
N ALA A 182 6.55 14.07 -10.28
CA ALA A 182 7.06 15.14 -9.43
C ALA A 182 8.57 15.01 -9.18
N TYR A 183 9.10 13.79 -9.15
CA TYR A 183 10.52 13.50 -8.96
C TYR A 183 11.31 13.43 -10.28
N THR A 184 10.62 13.37 -11.40
CA THR A 184 11.20 13.35 -12.76
C THR A 184 10.64 14.49 -13.61
N PRO A 185 10.79 15.76 -13.17
CA PRO A 185 10.14 16.90 -13.82
C PRO A 185 10.53 17.08 -15.28
N ALA A 186 11.71 16.62 -15.68
CA ALA A 186 12.18 16.68 -17.07
C ALA A 186 11.67 15.53 -17.97
N ALA A 187 10.94 14.54 -17.43
CA ALA A 187 10.30 13.51 -18.24
C ALA A 187 9.24 14.14 -19.16
N SER A 188 9.35 13.94 -20.48
CA SER A 188 8.42 14.54 -21.44
C SER A 188 7.07 13.84 -21.44
N ALA A 189 6.01 14.55 -21.88
CA ALA A 189 4.70 13.94 -22.08
C ALA A 189 4.74 12.74 -23.05
N ALA A 190 5.60 12.79 -24.07
CA ALA A 190 5.79 11.66 -25.00
C ALA A 190 6.42 10.44 -24.32
N GLU A 191 7.41 10.64 -23.44
CA GLU A 191 8.00 9.58 -22.62
C GLU A 191 6.95 8.95 -21.69
N PHE A 192 6.20 9.79 -20.99
CA PHE A 192 5.12 9.33 -20.10
C PHE A 192 4.05 8.55 -20.86
N GLN A 193 3.58 9.10 -21.99
CA GLN A 193 2.57 8.45 -22.83
C GLN A 193 3.02 7.09 -23.35
N SER A 194 4.27 6.97 -23.82
CA SER A 194 4.78 5.71 -24.37
C SER A 194 4.82 4.60 -23.33
N ILE A 195 5.22 4.91 -22.09
CA ILE A 195 5.27 3.93 -21.01
C ILE A 195 3.88 3.59 -20.48
N LEU A 196 2.95 4.57 -20.39
CA LEU A 196 1.54 4.28 -20.06
C LEU A 196 0.90 3.35 -21.09
N LYS A 197 1.22 3.54 -22.39
CA LYS A 197 0.74 2.65 -23.44
C LYS A 197 1.19 1.20 -23.24
N ILE A 198 2.43 0.99 -22.76
CA ILE A 198 2.91 -0.36 -22.43
C ILE A 198 2.09 -0.95 -21.26
N ALA A 199 1.83 -0.17 -20.20
CA ALA A 199 0.98 -0.64 -19.10
C ALA A 199 -0.40 -1.08 -19.62
N SER A 200 -1.04 -0.26 -20.48
CA SER A 200 -2.32 -0.59 -21.11
C SER A 200 -2.25 -1.87 -21.97
N ASP A 201 -1.19 -2.03 -22.78
CA ASP A 201 -1.04 -3.21 -23.65
C ASP A 201 -0.91 -4.53 -22.87
N PHE A 202 -0.35 -4.47 -21.66
CA PHE A 202 -0.29 -5.61 -20.73
C PHE A 202 -1.55 -5.77 -19.88
N GLY A 203 -2.46 -4.78 -19.86
CA GLY A 203 -3.60 -4.74 -18.94
C GLY A 203 -3.23 -4.41 -17.50
N ALA A 204 -2.01 -3.91 -17.27
CA ALA A 204 -1.53 -3.49 -15.96
C ALA A 204 -2.04 -2.08 -15.61
N SER A 205 -2.24 -1.81 -14.31
CA SER A 205 -2.51 -0.45 -13.85
C SER A 205 -1.22 0.36 -13.72
N ALA A 206 -1.34 1.70 -13.88
CA ALA A 206 -0.29 2.65 -13.57
C ALA A 206 -0.58 3.34 -12.24
N HIS A 207 0.41 3.39 -11.34
CA HIS A 207 0.34 4.08 -10.05
C HIS A 207 1.23 5.32 -10.09
N ILE A 208 0.65 6.51 -9.87
CA ILE A 208 1.31 7.75 -10.22
C ILE A 208 1.25 8.82 -9.14
N HIS A 209 2.43 9.32 -8.76
CA HIS A 209 2.62 10.64 -8.17
C HIS A 209 2.65 11.67 -9.30
N VAL A 210 1.60 12.44 -9.44
CA VAL A 210 1.46 13.45 -10.51
C VAL A 210 2.48 14.56 -10.35
N ARG A 211 2.73 15.32 -11.43
CA ARG A 211 3.51 16.57 -11.34
C ARG A 211 2.85 17.52 -10.36
N GLY A 212 3.65 18.36 -9.73
CA GLY A 212 3.15 19.50 -8.98
C GLY A 212 2.43 20.51 -9.89
N GLY A 213 1.58 21.32 -9.27
CA GLY A 213 0.81 22.35 -9.97
C GLY A 213 -0.60 21.89 -10.40
N ASP A 214 -1.41 22.85 -10.84
CA ASP A 214 -2.81 22.64 -11.18
C ASP A 214 -3.02 21.72 -12.39
N ASP A 215 -2.03 21.62 -13.27
CA ASP A 215 -2.11 20.86 -14.53
C ASP A 215 -1.62 19.41 -14.41
N GLY A 216 -0.89 19.05 -13.33
CA GLY A 216 -0.28 17.73 -13.20
C GLY A 216 -1.27 16.57 -13.17
N LEU A 217 -2.39 16.73 -12.46
CA LEU A 217 -3.47 15.75 -12.47
C LEU A 217 -4.12 15.66 -13.83
N ARG A 218 -4.38 16.80 -14.48
CA ARG A 218 -5.01 16.84 -15.82
C ARG A 218 -4.14 16.16 -16.86
N GLU A 219 -2.82 16.46 -16.88
CA GLU A 219 -1.85 15.77 -17.74
C GLU A 219 -1.97 14.24 -17.60
N ALA A 220 -2.00 13.76 -16.35
CA ALA A 220 -2.08 12.32 -16.08
C ALA A 220 -3.41 11.70 -16.57
N LEU A 221 -4.54 12.38 -16.31
CA LEU A 221 -5.86 11.91 -16.74
C LEU A 221 -6.01 11.91 -18.27
N ASP A 222 -5.56 12.96 -18.94
CA ASP A 222 -5.67 13.10 -20.40
C ASP A 222 -4.82 12.04 -21.12
N ILE A 223 -3.57 11.80 -20.64
CA ILE A 223 -2.68 10.80 -21.24
C ILE A 223 -3.18 9.39 -20.95
N ALA A 224 -3.69 9.12 -19.74
CA ALA A 224 -4.28 7.83 -19.41
C ALA A 224 -5.53 7.54 -20.25
N ALA A 225 -6.38 8.55 -20.49
CA ALA A 225 -7.51 8.43 -21.41
C ALA A 225 -7.06 8.11 -22.85
N ALA A 226 -6.07 8.85 -23.36
CA ALA A 226 -5.55 8.66 -24.71
C ALA A 226 -4.90 7.28 -24.93
N THR A 227 -4.35 6.68 -23.88
CA THR A 227 -3.72 5.35 -23.90
C THR A 227 -4.64 4.22 -23.42
N SER A 228 -5.84 4.54 -22.94
CA SER A 228 -6.77 3.59 -22.32
C SER A 228 -6.14 2.82 -21.13
N THR A 229 -5.31 3.52 -20.34
CA THR A 229 -4.60 2.93 -19.20
C THR A 229 -5.43 3.02 -17.93
N SER A 230 -5.56 1.92 -17.19
CA SER A 230 -6.05 1.91 -15.82
C SER A 230 -5.13 2.74 -14.93
N LEU A 231 -5.62 3.82 -14.32
CA LEU A 231 -4.81 4.77 -13.55
C LEU A 231 -5.15 4.74 -12.06
N HIS A 232 -4.13 4.74 -11.22
CA HIS A 232 -4.25 4.99 -9.79
C HIS A 232 -3.42 6.22 -9.43
N VAL A 233 -4.08 7.29 -9.01
CA VAL A 233 -3.41 8.53 -8.58
C VAL A 233 -3.18 8.45 -7.07
N VAL A 234 -1.92 8.46 -6.65
CA VAL A 234 -1.58 8.25 -5.24
C VAL A 234 -1.86 9.49 -4.38
N HIS A 235 -2.07 9.29 -3.09
CA HIS A 235 -2.19 10.27 -1.99
C HIS A 235 -2.93 11.58 -2.35
N ALA A 236 -4.23 11.52 -2.64
CA ALA A 236 -5.09 12.65 -2.98
C ALA A 236 -4.97 13.85 -2.00
N ASN A 237 -4.73 13.60 -0.71
CA ASN A 237 -4.50 14.63 0.30
C ASN A 237 -3.14 15.33 0.18
N SER A 238 -2.22 14.81 -0.63
CA SER A 238 -0.90 15.38 -0.91
C SER A 238 -0.83 16.00 -2.31
N SER A 239 -1.32 15.28 -3.30
CA SER A 239 -1.26 15.70 -4.71
C SER A 239 -2.13 16.93 -5.02
N ALA A 240 -3.06 17.28 -4.13
CA ALA A 240 -3.85 18.53 -4.22
C ALA A 240 -3.07 19.78 -3.78
N GLU A 241 -1.82 19.65 -3.31
CA GLU A 241 -0.99 20.78 -2.91
C GLU A 241 -0.19 21.35 -4.07
N ASN A 242 -0.24 22.65 -4.22
CA ASN A 242 0.47 23.32 -5.32
C ASN A 242 1.72 24.04 -4.94
N VAL A 243 1.93 24.35 -3.65
CA VAL A 243 3.10 25.14 -3.23
C VAL A 243 3.48 24.81 -1.79
N PRO A 244 4.77 24.59 -1.50
CA PRO A 244 5.26 24.55 -0.15
C PRO A 244 4.85 25.82 0.62
N GLY A 245 4.10 25.67 1.71
CA GLY A 245 3.71 26.78 2.57
C GLY A 245 2.36 27.44 2.29
N LEU A 246 1.68 27.12 1.21
CA LEU A 246 0.33 27.58 0.95
C LEU A 246 -0.68 26.43 1.16
N ALA A 247 -1.11 26.25 2.38
CA ALA A 247 -2.25 25.41 2.67
C ALA A 247 -3.49 25.97 1.98
N SER A 248 -3.89 25.39 0.87
CA SER A 248 -5.08 25.80 0.12
C SER A 248 -6.39 25.35 0.77
N GLY A 249 -6.32 24.63 1.90
CA GLY A 249 -7.48 24.11 2.59
C GLY A 249 -8.14 22.93 1.88
N GLY A 250 -9.31 22.50 2.40
CA GLY A 250 -10.07 21.38 1.84
C GLY A 250 -10.54 21.60 0.40
N ALA A 251 -10.73 22.85 -0.04
CA ALA A 251 -11.26 23.17 -1.37
C ALA A 251 -10.43 22.58 -2.53
N LYS A 252 -9.10 22.63 -2.46
CA LYS A 252 -8.25 22.02 -3.51
C LYS A 252 -8.30 20.50 -3.51
N THR A 253 -8.46 19.88 -2.35
CA THR A 253 -8.69 18.43 -2.27
C THR A 253 -10.05 18.07 -2.89
N GLU A 254 -11.08 18.88 -2.69
CA GLU A 254 -12.39 18.71 -3.33
C GLU A 254 -12.31 18.87 -4.85
N GLU A 255 -11.56 19.85 -5.36
CA GLU A 255 -11.31 20.07 -6.80
C GLU A 255 -10.56 18.85 -7.39
N PHE A 256 -9.54 18.35 -6.72
CA PHE A 256 -8.80 17.16 -7.12
C PHE A 256 -9.71 15.93 -7.21
N LEU A 257 -10.53 15.68 -6.18
CA LEU A 257 -11.48 14.57 -6.14
C LEU A 257 -12.56 14.71 -7.19
N SER A 258 -13.04 15.93 -7.46
CA SER A 258 -14.02 16.22 -8.51
C SER A 258 -13.47 15.89 -9.90
N ALA A 259 -12.19 16.18 -10.17
CA ALA A 259 -11.56 15.81 -11.43
C ALA A 259 -11.44 14.28 -11.61
N ILE A 260 -11.13 13.55 -10.53
CA ILE A 260 -11.15 12.08 -10.54
C ILE A 260 -12.57 11.55 -10.82
N GLU A 261 -13.58 12.12 -10.18
CA GLU A 261 -14.98 11.73 -10.38
C GLU A 261 -15.44 12.00 -11.81
N GLU A 262 -15.13 13.17 -12.37
CA GLU A 262 -15.43 13.51 -13.76
C GLU A 262 -14.77 12.54 -14.75
N ALA A 263 -13.49 12.20 -14.53
CA ALA A 263 -12.78 11.22 -15.35
C ALA A 263 -13.50 9.85 -15.33
N ARG A 264 -13.95 9.39 -14.16
CA ARG A 264 -14.72 8.15 -14.01
C ARG A 264 -16.08 8.22 -14.70
N GLN A 265 -16.80 9.33 -14.59
CA GLN A 265 -18.09 9.54 -15.27
C GLN A 265 -17.92 9.53 -16.78
N ASN A 266 -16.76 9.96 -17.29
CA ASN A 266 -16.38 9.89 -18.71
C ASN A 266 -15.86 8.49 -19.14
N GLY A 267 -15.95 7.49 -18.26
CA GLY A 267 -15.62 6.09 -18.56
C GLY A 267 -14.15 5.71 -18.39
N GLN A 268 -13.32 6.58 -17.77
CA GLN A 268 -11.94 6.22 -17.44
C GLN A 268 -11.90 5.31 -16.21
N ASP A 269 -11.03 4.31 -16.21
CA ASP A 269 -10.72 3.50 -15.04
C ASP A 269 -9.67 4.22 -14.19
N VAL A 270 -10.15 5.12 -13.32
CA VAL A 270 -9.31 5.91 -12.41
C VAL A 270 -9.70 5.67 -10.97
N THR A 271 -8.70 5.49 -10.12
CA THR A 271 -8.83 5.37 -8.66
C THR A 271 -7.81 6.27 -7.96
N THR A 272 -8.01 6.51 -6.67
CA THR A 272 -7.08 7.29 -5.84
C THR A 272 -7.10 6.80 -4.40
N GLU A 273 -6.12 7.22 -3.62
CA GLU A 273 -5.94 6.86 -2.22
C GLU A 273 -5.59 8.06 -1.34
N ALA A 274 -5.63 7.88 -0.03
CA ALA A 274 -5.20 8.87 0.94
C ALA A 274 -4.71 8.19 2.23
N TYR A 275 -3.88 8.90 2.99
CA TYR A 275 -3.45 8.51 4.34
C TYR A 275 -3.91 9.54 5.39
N PRO A 276 -4.16 9.11 6.66
CA PRO A 276 -4.82 9.96 7.67
C PRO A 276 -3.84 10.84 8.45
N TYR A 277 -2.84 11.45 7.79
CA TYR A 277 -1.83 12.32 8.42
C TYR A 277 -1.69 13.64 7.68
N GLU A 278 -1.41 14.71 8.44
CA GLU A 278 -1.28 16.08 7.95
C GLU A 278 0.13 16.44 7.46
N ALA A 279 1.03 15.46 7.38
CA ALA A 279 2.35 15.63 6.79
C ALA A 279 2.64 14.52 5.80
N GLY A 280 3.54 14.77 4.85
CA GLY A 280 4.15 13.77 3.98
C GLY A 280 5.61 13.58 4.31
N MET A 281 6.24 12.61 3.64
CA MET A 281 7.68 12.38 3.73
C MET A 281 8.24 12.05 2.36
N THR A 282 9.42 12.59 2.08
CA THR A 282 10.20 12.27 0.87
C THR A 282 11.70 12.41 1.16
N MET A 283 12.54 12.31 0.12
CA MET A 283 13.99 12.52 0.23
C MET A 283 14.34 13.97 -0.04
N ILE A 284 15.11 14.60 0.86
CA ILE A 284 15.47 16.01 0.78
C ILE A 284 16.32 16.34 -0.47
N GLU A 285 17.06 15.38 -0.98
CA GLU A 285 17.88 15.54 -2.19
C GLU A 285 17.10 15.47 -3.49
N SER A 286 15.82 15.16 -3.47
CA SER A 286 14.98 15.03 -4.67
C SER A 286 14.77 16.35 -5.41
N ALA A 287 14.41 16.26 -6.69
CA ALA A 287 14.15 17.40 -7.56
C ALA A 287 13.00 18.31 -7.08
N LEU A 288 12.15 17.84 -6.18
CA LEU A 288 11.09 18.65 -5.54
C LEU A 288 11.63 19.91 -4.84
N PHE A 289 12.87 19.91 -4.45
CA PHE A 289 13.49 20.97 -3.67
C PHE A 289 14.61 21.72 -4.42
N ASP A 290 14.68 21.61 -5.76
CA ASP A 290 15.78 22.20 -6.53
C ASP A 290 15.78 23.74 -6.49
N ASP A 291 14.64 24.35 -6.20
CA ASP A 291 14.45 25.79 -6.08
C ASP A 291 14.53 26.33 -4.64
N TRP A 292 14.90 25.51 -3.64
CA TRP A 292 14.89 25.84 -2.22
C TRP A 292 15.66 27.13 -1.85
N GLU A 293 16.69 27.49 -2.60
CA GLU A 293 17.47 28.72 -2.38
C GLU A 293 16.64 29.99 -2.61
N THR A 294 15.55 29.88 -3.39
CA THR A 294 14.63 30.98 -3.69
C THR A 294 13.53 31.14 -2.64
N TRP A 295 13.39 30.20 -1.69
CA TRP A 295 12.32 30.22 -0.72
C TRP A 295 12.50 31.32 0.35
N GLU A 296 11.37 31.79 0.88
CA GLU A 296 11.37 32.66 2.05
C GLU A 296 11.74 31.88 3.32
N ASP A 297 12.38 32.52 4.29
CA ASP A 297 12.80 31.87 5.53
C ASP A 297 11.62 31.24 6.32
N SER A 298 10.43 31.81 6.18
CA SER A 298 9.18 31.29 6.78
C SER A 298 8.74 29.93 6.27
N GLN A 299 9.26 29.46 5.12
CA GLN A 299 8.90 28.18 4.50
C GLN A 299 9.70 27.00 5.08
N PHE A 300 10.88 27.25 5.66
CA PHE A 300 11.71 26.15 6.17
C PHE A 300 11.14 25.45 7.40
N PRO A 301 10.53 26.13 8.40
CA PRO A 301 10.04 25.45 9.60
C PRO A 301 8.91 24.43 9.39
N MET A 302 8.25 24.42 8.22
CA MET A 302 7.30 23.35 7.88
C MET A 302 8.00 22.03 7.61
N HIS A 303 9.29 22.03 7.34
CA HIS A 303 10.10 20.86 7.08
C HIS A 303 10.74 20.37 8.38
N GLN A 304 10.69 19.04 8.58
CA GLN A 304 11.27 18.37 9.74
C GLN A 304 12.26 17.31 9.28
N TRP A 305 13.48 17.32 9.82
CA TRP A 305 14.43 16.24 9.57
C TRP A 305 13.96 14.95 10.25
N ALA A 306 13.78 13.89 9.47
CA ALA A 306 13.16 12.65 9.98
C ALA A 306 14.01 11.95 11.04
N GLU A 307 15.34 12.06 10.96
CA GLU A 307 16.25 11.39 11.91
C GLU A 307 16.20 11.97 13.32
N THR A 308 16.10 13.31 13.44
CA THR A 308 16.20 13.99 14.74
C THR A 308 14.91 14.64 15.22
N GLY A 309 13.95 14.87 14.31
CA GLY A 309 12.75 15.65 14.59
C GLY A 309 12.97 17.17 14.54
N GLU A 310 14.16 17.65 14.13
CA GLU A 310 14.50 19.05 14.00
C GLU A 310 13.61 19.76 12.97
N ARG A 311 13.01 20.90 13.35
CA ARG A 311 12.38 21.81 12.38
C ARG A 311 13.45 22.64 11.71
N LEU A 312 13.42 22.68 10.36
CA LEU A 312 14.55 23.20 9.61
C LEU A 312 14.56 24.72 9.51
N THR A 313 15.77 25.26 9.39
CA THR A 313 16.08 26.61 8.94
C THR A 313 16.69 26.53 7.54
N ARG A 314 16.85 27.66 6.85
CA ARG A 314 17.58 27.70 5.56
C ARG A 314 18.97 27.05 5.66
N GLU A 315 19.71 27.32 6.74
CA GLU A 315 21.05 26.77 6.96
C GLU A 315 21.02 25.25 7.16
N SER A 316 20.14 24.75 8.05
CA SER A 316 20.05 23.32 8.31
C SER A 316 19.46 22.56 7.10
N PHE A 317 18.53 23.16 6.35
CA PHE A 317 18.02 22.59 5.10
C PHE A 317 19.15 22.39 4.08
N GLY A 318 19.96 23.43 3.82
CA GLY A 318 21.10 23.32 2.90
C GLY A 318 22.13 22.28 3.34
N ARG A 319 22.40 22.17 4.64
CA ARG A 319 23.28 21.13 5.21
C ARG A 319 22.73 19.72 4.96
N TYR A 320 21.45 19.48 5.26
CA TYR A 320 20.84 18.16 5.08
C TYR A 320 20.63 17.80 3.61
N ARG A 321 20.38 18.80 2.74
CA ARG A 321 20.30 18.54 1.30
C ARG A 321 21.60 17.98 0.71
N MET A 322 22.75 18.42 1.24
CA MET A 322 24.05 17.84 0.85
C MET A 322 24.28 16.44 1.44
N GLN A 323 23.69 16.17 2.61
CA GLN A 323 23.80 14.87 3.28
C GLN A 323 22.90 13.82 2.61
N GLY A 324 21.70 14.19 2.20
CA GLY A 324 20.63 13.30 1.77
C GLY A 324 19.90 12.62 2.95
N GLY A 325 18.67 12.24 2.75
CA GLY A 325 17.86 11.51 3.73
C GLY A 325 16.41 11.98 3.80
N GLY A 326 15.66 11.40 4.74
CA GLY A 326 14.23 11.64 4.89
C GLY A 326 13.87 13.01 5.44
N ILE A 327 12.91 13.67 4.80
CA ILE A 327 12.33 14.94 5.24
C ILE A 327 10.81 14.84 5.34
N ILE A 328 10.24 15.24 6.48
CA ILE A 328 8.80 15.29 6.73
C ILE A 328 8.32 16.72 6.43
N ILE A 329 7.23 16.85 5.68
CA ILE A 329 6.67 18.11 5.20
C ILE A 329 5.29 18.30 5.81
N HIS A 330 5.17 19.25 6.73
CA HIS A 330 3.93 19.58 7.45
C HIS A 330 3.14 20.67 6.70
N SER A 331 2.66 20.33 5.51
CA SER A 331 2.01 21.27 4.59
C SER A 331 0.49 21.11 4.51
N ARG A 332 -0.07 20.03 5.06
CA ARG A 332 -1.48 19.71 4.95
C ARG A 332 -2.29 20.20 6.14
N THR A 333 -3.51 20.65 5.86
CA THR A 333 -4.45 21.00 6.92
C THR A 333 -5.28 19.78 7.33
N PRO A 334 -5.82 19.75 8.55
CA PRO A 334 -6.77 18.72 8.96
C PRO A 334 -8.01 18.63 8.04
N ALA A 335 -8.41 19.75 7.40
CA ALA A 335 -9.52 19.77 6.44
C ALA A 335 -9.18 18.99 5.17
N MET A 336 -7.97 19.18 4.60
CA MET A 336 -7.53 18.44 3.40
C MET A 336 -7.52 16.94 3.65
N THR A 337 -6.89 16.50 4.75
CA THR A 337 -6.82 15.09 5.12
C THR A 337 -8.22 14.52 5.36
N ARG A 338 -9.07 15.26 6.07
CA ARG A 338 -10.44 14.86 6.35
C ARG A 338 -11.25 14.68 5.06
N THR A 339 -11.26 15.67 4.17
CA THR A 339 -11.95 15.62 2.88
C THR A 339 -11.51 14.39 2.08
N ALA A 340 -10.21 14.11 2.02
CA ALA A 340 -9.69 12.95 1.31
C ALA A 340 -10.13 11.63 1.95
N ILE A 341 -10.00 11.47 3.28
CA ILE A 341 -10.35 10.21 3.98
C ILE A 341 -11.86 9.92 3.92
N GLU A 342 -12.71 10.95 4.05
CA GLU A 342 -14.17 10.82 4.01
C GLU A 342 -14.71 10.57 2.61
N SER A 343 -13.98 10.94 1.56
CA SER A 343 -14.43 10.78 0.17
C SER A 343 -14.68 9.30 -0.18
N PRO A 344 -15.81 8.97 -0.81
CA PRO A 344 -16.06 7.61 -1.31
C PRO A 344 -15.15 7.19 -2.47
N LEU A 345 -14.38 8.14 -3.04
CA LEU A 345 -13.49 7.89 -4.18
C LEU A 345 -12.11 7.39 -3.76
N THR A 346 -11.72 7.59 -2.50
CA THR A 346 -10.38 7.25 -2.02
C THR A 346 -10.34 5.89 -1.36
N MET A 347 -9.29 5.13 -1.64
CA MET A 347 -8.81 4.02 -0.83
C MET A 347 -7.95 4.53 0.33
N ILE A 348 -7.58 3.65 1.23
CA ILE A 348 -6.59 3.93 2.27
C ILE A 348 -5.28 3.22 1.92
N ALA A 349 -4.19 3.97 1.91
CA ALA A 349 -2.83 3.45 1.79
C ALA A 349 -1.90 4.21 2.74
N SER A 350 -0.73 3.67 3.05
CA SER A 350 0.13 4.30 4.06
C SER A 350 1.08 5.34 3.48
N ASP A 351 1.61 5.12 2.28
CA ASP A 351 2.77 5.85 1.76
C ASP A 351 3.94 5.79 2.77
N GLY A 352 4.04 4.64 3.46
CA GLY A 352 4.89 4.46 4.63
C GLY A 352 6.34 4.21 4.28
N LEU A 353 7.25 4.92 4.99
CA LEU A 353 8.68 4.69 4.96
C LEU A 353 9.26 4.82 6.36
N ILE A 354 9.88 3.75 6.85
CA ILE A 354 10.68 3.72 8.07
C ILE A 354 11.98 2.97 7.80
N ASP A 355 13.08 3.50 8.30
CA ASP A 355 14.39 2.88 8.30
C ASP A 355 15.09 3.15 9.65
N ASN A 356 15.58 2.10 10.29
CA ASN A 356 16.26 2.16 11.60
C ASN A 356 15.48 2.93 12.67
N GLY A 357 14.18 2.71 12.76
CA GLY A 357 13.27 3.36 13.73
C GLY A 357 12.98 4.82 13.44
N ARG A 358 13.36 5.33 12.28
CA ARG A 358 13.18 6.72 11.84
C ARG A 358 12.36 6.78 10.55
N GLY A 359 11.51 7.79 10.45
CA GLY A 359 10.65 7.96 9.29
C GLY A 359 9.32 8.59 9.65
N HIS A 360 8.27 8.17 8.95
CA HIS A 360 6.94 8.74 9.11
C HIS A 360 6.00 7.81 9.88
N PRO A 361 5.19 8.34 10.83
CA PRO A 361 4.26 7.53 11.66
C PRO A 361 3.23 6.73 10.85
N ARG A 362 2.95 7.12 9.60
CA ARG A 362 1.98 6.46 8.73
C ARG A 362 2.33 5.00 8.40
N THR A 363 3.60 4.58 8.56
CA THR A 363 4.00 3.18 8.40
C THR A 363 3.41 2.27 9.47
N ALA A 364 3.27 2.77 10.70
CA ALA A 364 2.91 1.97 11.87
C ALA A 364 1.48 2.23 12.37
N GLY A 365 0.74 3.21 11.80
CA GLY A 365 -0.53 3.61 12.40
C GLY A 365 -1.63 4.08 11.44
N THR A 366 -1.46 3.95 10.13
CA THR A 366 -2.44 4.44 9.13
C THR A 366 -3.82 3.80 9.33
N TYR A 367 -3.87 2.49 9.43
CA TYR A 367 -5.13 1.72 9.45
C TYR A 367 -5.84 1.84 10.80
N ALA A 368 -5.10 1.71 11.89
CA ALA A 368 -5.65 1.93 13.23
C ALA A 368 -6.12 3.38 13.45
N LYS A 369 -5.44 4.38 12.87
CA LYS A 369 -5.87 5.77 12.91
C LYS A 369 -7.20 5.99 12.20
N VAL A 370 -7.40 5.36 11.04
CA VAL A 370 -8.70 5.41 10.35
C VAL A 370 -9.79 4.79 11.22
N LEU A 371 -9.56 3.61 11.79
CA LEU A 371 -10.53 2.93 12.66
C LEU A 371 -10.81 3.69 13.96
N GLY A 372 -9.77 4.15 14.63
CA GLY A 372 -9.89 4.88 15.89
C GLY A 372 -10.44 6.28 15.71
N GLN A 373 -9.75 7.10 14.92
CA GLN A 373 -10.07 8.52 14.82
C GLN A 373 -11.26 8.81 13.90
N TYR A 374 -11.30 8.21 12.69
CA TYR A 374 -12.33 8.57 11.70
C TYR A 374 -13.62 7.76 11.86
N VAL A 375 -13.52 6.50 12.27
CA VAL A 375 -14.73 5.68 12.53
C VAL A 375 -15.25 5.93 13.93
N ARG A 376 -14.47 5.56 14.98
CA ARG A 376 -14.97 5.57 16.37
C ARG A 376 -15.16 6.97 16.94
N GLU A 377 -14.12 7.85 16.86
CA GLU A 377 -14.15 9.12 17.58
C GLU A 377 -14.94 10.20 16.83
N LYS A 378 -14.76 10.31 15.51
CA LYS A 378 -15.41 11.34 14.70
C LYS A 378 -16.72 10.89 14.06
N GLY A 379 -16.97 9.58 13.94
CA GLY A 379 -18.14 9.04 13.20
C GLY A 379 -18.19 9.51 11.74
N ALA A 380 -17.03 9.78 11.15
CA ALA A 380 -16.88 10.33 9.81
C ALA A 380 -17.03 9.26 8.71
N LEU A 381 -16.74 8.01 9.06
CA LEU A 381 -16.93 6.83 8.21
C LEU A 381 -17.70 5.77 8.97
N SER A 382 -18.54 5.00 8.27
CA SER A 382 -19.01 3.74 8.83
C SER A 382 -17.84 2.74 8.90
N LEU A 383 -17.90 1.81 9.85
CA LEU A 383 -16.86 0.78 9.95
C LEU A 383 -16.77 -0.05 8.67
N MET A 384 -17.90 -0.40 8.06
CA MET A 384 -17.94 -1.15 6.80
C MET A 384 -17.30 -0.38 5.64
N ASP A 385 -17.52 0.96 5.54
CA ASP A 385 -16.87 1.78 4.52
C ASP A 385 -15.37 1.88 4.75
N ALA A 386 -14.92 2.03 5.99
CA ALA A 386 -13.49 2.01 6.30
C ALA A 386 -12.86 0.68 5.89
N LEU A 387 -13.46 -0.45 6.25
CA LEU A 387 -12.98 -1.77 5.84
C LEU A 387 -12.97 -1.94 4.33
N ARG A 388 -14.00 -1.45 3.62
CA ARG A 388 -14.06 -1.49 2.15
C ARG A 388 -12.86 -0.79 1.51
N LYS A 389 -12.53 0.42 1.99
CA LYS A 389 -11.39 1.23 1.53
C LYS A 389 -10.03 0.59 1.82
N MET A 390 -9.93 -0.26 2.84
CA MET A 390 -8.69 -0.87 3.31
C MET A 390 -8.49 -2.31 2.80
N THR A 391 -9.49 -2.92 2.20
CA THR A 391 -9.47 -4.36 1.86
C THR A 391 -9.91 -4.64 0.43
N ILE A 392 -11.21 -4.63 0.14
CA ILE A 392 -11.74 -5.08 -1.15
C ILE A 392 -11.46 -4.11 -2.30
N GLU A 393 -11.43 -2.80 -2.05
CA GLU A 393 -11.12 -1.83 -3.11
C GLU A 393 -9.67 -1.92 -3.60
N PRO A 394 -8.64 -1.93 -2.70
CA PRO A 394 -7.28 -2.19 -3.14
C PRO A 394 -7.11 -3.57 -3.81
N ALA A 395 -7.81 -4.63 -3.34
CA ALA A 395 -7.77 -5.92 -4.00
C ALA A 395 -8.31 -5.83 -5.43
N ARG A 396 -9.48 -5.20 -5.62
CA ARG A 396 -10.12 -5.01 -6.93
C ARG A 396 -9.29 -4.17 -7.90
N ARG A 397 -8.53 -3.21 -7.38
CA ARG A 397 -7.63 -2.40 -8.22
C ARG A 397 -6.62 -3.25 -8.99
N LEU A 398 -6.15 -4.34 -8.39
CA LEU A 398 -5.12 -5.19 -8.97
C LEU A 398 -5.65 -6.51 -9.55
N GLU A 399 -6.81 -7.03 -9.12
CA GLU A 399 -7.25 -8.41 -9.43
C GLU A 399 -7.45 -8.68 -10.93
N GLY A 400 -7.73 -7.65 -11.73
CA GLY A 400 -7.88 -7.79 -13.19
C GLY A 400 -6.57 -8.18 -13.90
N TYR A 401 -5.44 -7.77 -13.37
CA TYR A 401 -4.10 -8.07 -13.91
C TYR A 401 -3.33 -9.07 -13.05
N VAL A 402 -3.60 -9.12 -11.75
CA VAL A 402 -2.92 -9.96 -10.76
C VAL A 402 -3.91 -10.98 -10.18
N PRO A 403 -4.06 -12.20 -10.77
CA PRO A 403 -5.10 -13.16 -10.40
C PRO A 403 -5.10 -13.56 -8.92
N ALA A 404 -3.95 -13.53 -8.25
CA ALA A 404 -3.85 -13.84 -6.82
C ALA A 404 -4.68 -12.89 -5.95
N MET A 405 -4.89 -11.64 -6.39
CA MET A 405 -5.68 -10.65 -5.67
C MET A 405 -7.18 -10.98 -5.61
N ALA A 406 -7.67 -11.81 -6.50
CA ALA A 406 -9.07 -12.29 -6.45
C ALA A 406 -9.41 -13.09 -5.18
N ASN A 407 -8.42 -13.54 -4.41
CA ASN A 407 -8.61 -14.26 -3.16
C ASN A 407 -8.23 -13.43 -1.92
N LYS A 408 -7.84 -12.17 -2.06
CA LYS A 408 -7.42 -11.27 -0.97
C LYS A 408 -8.45 -10.17 -0.70
N GLY A 409 -8.40 -9.57 0.47
CA GLY A 409 -9.29 -8.46 0.87
C GLY A 409 -10.75 -8.85 1.09
N ARG A 410 -11.04 -10.15 1.36
CA ARG A 410 -12.40 -10.68 1.52
C ARG A 410 -12.47 -11.85 2.49
N ILE A 411 -13.61 -11.98 3.17
CA ILE A 411 -13.94 -13.14 4.02
C ILE A 411 -14.98 -14.00 3.31
N ARG A 412 -14.52 -14.98 2.55
CA ARG A 412 -15.39 -15.96 1.90
C ARG A 412 -14.73 -17.33 1.83
N ILE A 413 -15.52 -18.37 1.66
CA ILE A 413 -14.98 -19.74 1.48
C ILE A 413 -14.11 -19.75 0.21
N GLY A 414 -12.90 -20.31 0.34
CA GLY A 414 -11.89 -20.39 -0.69
C GLY A 414 -10.95 -19.18 -0.76
N ALA A 415 -11.22 -18.09 -0.05
CA ALA A 415 -10.30 -16.95 0.05
C ALA A 415 -9.04 -17.32 0.84
N ASP A 416 -7.96 -16.57 0.59
CA ASP A 416 -6.76 -16.62 1.44
C ASP A 416 -7.15 -16.23 2.86
N ALA A 417 -6.65 -16.98 3.85
CA ALA A 417 -6.90 -16.66 5.25
C ALA A 417 -5.94 -15.55 5.73
N ASP A 418 -6.04 -14.39 5.07
CA ASP A 418 -5.46 -13.12 5.48
C ASP A 418 -6.52 -12.37 6.28
N VAL A 419 -6.37 -12.31 7.60
CA VAL A 419 -7.43 -11.85 8.51
C VAL A 419 -6.86 -10.94 9.57
N THR A 420 -7.52 -9.82 9.83
CA THR A 420 -7.23 -8.90 10.92
C THR A 420 -8.39 -8.93 11.91
N VAL A 421 -8.05 -9.18 13.19
CA VAL A 421 -8.99 -9.19 14.30
C VAL A 421 -8.68 -8.02 15.22
N PHE A 422 -9.65 -7.16 15.47
CA PHE A 422 -9.45 -5.96 16.28
C PHE A 422 -10.63 -5.63 17.19
N ASP A 423 -10.34 -4.92 18.27
CA ASP A 423 -11.35 -4.39 19.18
C ASP A 423 -11.78 -2.98 18.70
N PRO A 424 -13.01 -2.83 18.19
CA PRO A 424 -13.49 -1.55 17.67
C PRO A 424 -13.63 -0.46 18.76
N ALA A 425 -13.67 -0.84 20.04
CA ALA A 425 -13.80 0.09 21.15
C ALA A 425 -12.47 0.76 21.53
N VAL A 426 -11.32 0.11 21.23
CA VAL A 426 -10.00 0.60 21.68
C VAL A 426 -8.98 0.81 20.57
N VAL A 427 -9.19 0.23 19.37
CA VAL A 427 -8.22 0.36 18.26
C VAL A 427 -7.83 1.80 17.99
N ILE A 428 -6.51 2.07 17.99
CA ILE A 428 -5.95 3.42 17.80
C ILE A 428 -4.47 3.33 17.38
N ASP A 429 -4.00 4.31 16.61
CA ASP A 429 -2.57 4.54 16.36
C ASP A 429 -1.87 5.13 17.59
N ARG A 430 -0.58 4.85 17.74
CA ARG A 430 0.29 5.42 18.79
C ARG A 430 1.51 6.11 18.21
N SER A 431 1.79 5.88 16.94
CA SER A 431 2.95 6.46 16.26
C SER A 431 2.84 7.98 16.12
N THR A 432 3.96 8.66 16.26
CA THR A 432 4.07 10.12 16.16
C THR A 432 5.25 10.51 15.28
N TYR A 433 5.32 11.77 14.85
CA TYR A 433 6.44 12.27 14.05
C TYR A 433 7.80 12.24 14.77
N THR A 434 7.81 12.10 16.11
CA THR A 434 9.03 11.96 16.91
C THR A 434 9.31 10.52 17.32
N ASN A 435 8.29 9.68 17.36
CA ASN A 435 8.36 8.24 17.68
C ASN A 435 7.55 7.44 16.64
N PRO A 436 8.04 7.33 15.40
CA PRO A 436 7.26 6.78 14.29
C PRO A 436 7.08 5.26 14.35
N SER A 437 7.85 4.56 15.16
CA SER A 437 7.82 3.09 15.31
C SER A 437 6.96 2.59 16.46
N LEU A 438 6.19 3.48 17.12
CA LEU A 438 5.21 3.04 18.12
C LEU A 438 4.09 2.28 17.40
N THR A 439 3.77 1.09 17.90
CA THR A 439 2.77 0.21 17.29
C THR A 439 1.36 0.57 17.69
N SER A 440 0.41 0.29 16.82
CA SER A 440 -1.01 0.44 17.08
C SER A 440 -1.48 -0.46 18.21
N GLU A 441 -2.51 -0.03 18.93
CA GLU A 441 -3.19 -0.81 19.98
C GLU A 441 -4.56 -1.29 19.50
N GLY A 442 -5.06 -2.36 20.11
CA GLY A 442 -6.41 -2.88 19.86
C GLY A 442 -6.50 -3.82 18.66
N ILE A 443 -5.37 -4.34 18.15
CA ILE A 443 -5.31 -5.37 17.11
C ILE A 443 -4.64 -6.63 17.69
N PRO A 444 -5.38 -7.47 18.45
CA PRO A 444 -4.79 -8.62 19.15
C PRO A 444 -4.34 -9.75 18.21
N PHE A 445 -5.01 -9.98 17.06
CA PHE A 445 -4.65 -11.10 16.20
C PHE A 445 -4.60 -10.70 14.74
N VAL A 446 -3.54 -11.13 14.05
CA VAL A 446 -3.43 -11.03 12.58
C VAL A 446 -2.94 -12.36 12.03
N LEU A 447 -3.66 -12.86 11.03
CA LEU A 447 -3.30 -14.06 10.28
C LEU A 447 -2.88 -13.68 8.86
N VAL A 448 -1.79 -14.27 8.41
CA VAL A 448 -1.31 -14.14 7.02
C VAL A 448 -1.21 -15.54 6.42
N ASN A 449 -1.93 -15.78 5.32
CA ASN A 449 -2.04 -17.10 4.72
C ASN A 449 -2.41 -18.20 5.73
N GLY A 450 -3.31 -17.89 6.68
CA GLY A 450 -3.80 -18.81 7.70
C GLY A 450 -2.87 -19.03 8.89
N VAL A 451 -1.72 -18.37 8.93
CA VAL A 451 -0.76 -18.48 10.03
C VAL A 451 -0.83 -17.24 10.90
N LEU A 452 -0.93 -17.43 12.22
CA LEU A 452 -0.94 -16.36 13.20
C LEU A 452 0.43 -15.68 13.26
N VAL A 453 0.49 -14.41 12.88
CA VAL A 453 1.72 -13.59 12.88
C VAL A 453 1.72 -12.51 13.96
N VAL A 454 0.53 -12.11 14.43
CA VAL A 454 0.35 -11.32 15.66
C VAL A 454 -0.55 -12.12 16.59
N ASP A 455 -0.10 -12.36 17.82
CA ASP A 455 -0.81 -13.09 18.87
C ASP A 455 -0.84 -12.24 20.15
N ASP A 456 -2.03 -11.91 20.64
CA ASP A 456 -2.27 -11.01 21.79
C ASP A 456 -1.56 -9.63 21.64
N GLY A 457 -1.54 -9.08 20.41
CA GLY A 457 -0.89 -7.81 20.09
C GLY A 457 0.61 -7.89 19.85
N GLU A 458 1.23 -9.04 20.12
CA GLU A 458 2.67 -9.22 19.98
C GLU A 458 3.06 -9.89 18.67
N LEU A 459 4.11 -9.36 18.04
CA LEU A 459 4.66 -9.92 16.80
C LEU A 459 5.34 -11.27 17.07
N MET A 460 4.91 -12.30 16.37
CA MET A 460 5.55 -13.61 16.37
C MET A 460 6.84 -13.57 15.54
N THR A 461 7.93 -13.15 16.15
CA THR A 461 9.20 -12.80 15.49
C THR A 461 9.83 -13.91 14.64
N ASN A 462 9.51 -15.18 14.92
CA ASN A 462 10.03 -16.35 14.20
C ASN A 462 9.05 -16.87 13.12
N VAL A 463 7.89 -16.21 12.94
CA VAL A 463 6.87 -16.60 11.97
C VAL A 463 7.03 -15.76 10.69
N ARG A 464 7.10 -16.44 9.56
CA ARG A 464 7.18 -15.85 8.22
C ARG A 464 6.25 -16.62 7.30
N SER A 465 5.08 -16.08 7.04
CA SER A 465 4.02 -16.71 6.23
C SER A 465 3.67 -15.93 4.97
N GLY A 466 4.17 -14.72 4.84
CA GLY A 466 3.95 -13.86 3.68
C GLY A 466 4.56 -14.43 2.40
N ARG A 467 3.84 -14.25 1.31
CA ARG A 467 4.18 -14.76 -0.03
C ARG A 467 4.31 -13.64 -1.03
N ALA A 468 5.16 -13.84 -2.05
CA ALA A 468 5.22 -12.95 -3.19
C ALA A 468 3.88 -12.95 -3.94
N VAL A 469 3.32 -11.77 -4.13
CA VAL A 469 2.18 -11.51 -5.03
C VAL A 469 2.76 -10.94 -6.32
N ARG A 470 2.65 -11.69 -7.41
CA ARG A 470 3.23 -11.34 -8.71
C ARG A 470 2.39 -11.94 -9.84
N VAL A 471 2.52 -11.36 -11.03
CA VAL A 471 1.96 -11.94 -12.25
C VAL A 471 2.83 -13.13 -12.66
N GLN A 472 2.19 -14.26 -13.06
CA GLN A 472 2.85 -15.50 -13.49
C GLN A 472 2.74 -15.67 -15.00
#